data_661dceacc12f7818da8c9da829e84bc0
#
_entry.id   661dceacc12f7818da8c9da829e84bc0
#
_cell.length_a   1.000
_cell.length_b   1.000
_cell.length_c   1.000
_cell.angle_alpha   90.00
_cell.angle_beta   90.00
_cell.angle_gamma   90.00
#
_symmetry.space_group_name_H-M   'P 1'
#
loop_
_entity.id
_entity.type
_entity.pdbx_description
1 polymer ?
#
loop_
_entity_poly.entity_id
_entity_poly.type
_entity_poly.pdbx_seq_one_letter_code
_entity_poly.pdbx_strand_id
1 'polypeptide(L)'
;MLRPLTLLPLFLLIAFAVLSAPVPAFRSGQWRAILQRADGHDIAFNFEVVDSAGKQIIYIRNAGERLLVDDVTRNGDSILIHLPFYESQLRAKVTAEGNLEGVWLRHLATDWQTVPFKAFYGENYRFPTENPVANSSLSGRWAAMFRTADGKDSTFRVGEFRQQGSIVTGTFLDAGGDLRYLEGIVTGDSLELSCFDGTHAYFFTGRITGNAITGGQYYAGATNHETWTATKDDNAKLEDQFAMTHWKKDQPFTFTFKDIDGHEVSLKDPRFKGKVVLVQIMGSWCPNCMDETRFLSGFYDQYKSKGVEVVALAYERSTDFARSQASLRTFQQRFQVKYPMLITGVAVGDPQRAEKTLPQLESIVNFPTTIFVGRSGNIEKIHTGFSGPGTGEHYEQQKEEIYTLVNDLLAAK
;
A
#
# COMPACT_ATOMS: atom_id res chain seq x y z
N MET A 1 8.99 -10.16 -96.55
CA MET A 1 8.06 -9.77 -95.50
C MET A 1 8.57 -10.31 -94.16
N LEU A 2 9.31 -9.50 -93.41
CA LEU A 2 9.85 -9.84 -92.09
C LEU A 2 8.86 -9.35 -91.01
N ARG A 3 8.36 -10.26 -90.15
CA ARG A 3 7.54 -9.92 -89.00
C ARG A 3 8.43 -9.49 -87.82
N PRO A 4 8.11 -8.41 -87.06
CA PRO A 4 8.85 -8.05 -85.93
C PRO A 4 8.51 -8.95 -84.72
N LEU A 5 9.54 -9.41 -83.98
CA LEU A 5 9.47 -10.16 -82.75
C LEU A 5 9.25 -9.14 -81.62
N THR A 6 8.07 -9.19 -80.95
CA THR A 6 7.77 -8.40 -79.81
C THR A 6 8.33 -9.11 -78.53
N LEU A 7 9.37 -8.54 -77.94
CA LEU A 7 9.89 -8.90 -76.60
C LEU A 7 8.97 -8.38 -75.53
N LEU A 8 8.34 -9.31 -74.81
CA LEU A 8 7.56 -8.96 -73.60
C LEU A 8 8.53 -8.85 -72.41
N PRO A 9 8.56 -7.74 -71.64
CA PRO A 9 9.40 -7.66 -70.45
C PRO A 9 8.83 -8.52 -69.35
N LEU A 10 9.61 -9.47 -68.84
CA LEU A 10 9.31 -10.27 -67.67
C LEU A 10 9.56 -9.43 -66.43
N PHE A 11 8.48 -8.91 -65.78
CA PHE A 11 8.57 -8.25 -64.45
C PHE A 11 8.76 -9.31 -63.37
N LEU A 12 9.98 -9.39 -62.81
CA LEU A 12 10.30 -10.22 -61.67
C LEU A 12 9.76 -9.51 -60.41
N LEU A 13 8.62 -9.94 -59.85
CA LEU A 13 8.09 -9.51 -58.56
C LEU A 13 8.97 -10.13 -57.46
N ILE A 14 9.90 -9.36 -56.95
CA ILE A 14 10.65 -9.72 -55.73
C ILE A 14 9.72 -9.46 -54.53
N ALA A 15 9.10 -10.52 -54.02
CA ALA A 15 8.38 -10.47 -52.75
C ALA A 15 9.40 -10.35 -51.61
N PHE A 16 9.52 -9.15 -51.03
CA PHE A 16 10.21 -8.97 -49.76
C PHE A 16 9.37 -9.61 -48.66
N ALA A 17 9.75 -10.80 -48.23
CA ALA A 17 9.24 -11.35 -46.97
C ALA A 17 9.75 -10.46 -45.84
N VAL A 18 8.87 -9.63 -45.29
CA VAL A 18 9.13 -8.93 -44.02
C VAL A 18 9.17 -10.01 -42.95
N LEU A 19 10.36 -10.51 -42.63
CA LEU A 19 10.58 -11.31 -41.41
C LEU A 19 10.25 -10.40 -40.22
N SER A 20 9.04 -10.54 -39.68
CA SER A 20 8.73 -9.91 -38.37
C SER A 20 9.66 -10.52 -37.34
N ALA A 21 10.46 -9.68 -36.68
CA ALA A 21 11.27 -10.12 -35.55
C ALA A 21 10.37 -10.80 -34.51
N PRO A 22 10.82 -11.90 -33.90
CA PRO A 22 10.03 -12.56 -32.86
C PRO A 22 9.73 -11.57 -31.73
N VAL A 23 8.47 -11.53 -31.30
CA VAL A 23 8.04 -10.68 -30.19
C VAL A 23 8.81 -11.11 -28.93
N PRO A 24 9.59 -10.22 -28.28
CA PRO A 24 10.36 -10.56 -27.10
C PRO A 24 9.47 -11.13 -25.99
N ALA A 25 9.95 -12.16 -25.30
CA ALA A 25 9.17 -12.82 -24.26
C ALA A 25 9.22 -12.02 -22.95
N PHE A 26 8.09 -11.90 -22.26
CA PHE A 26 8.07 -11.54 -20.84
C PHE A 26 8.51 -12.78 -20.06
N ARG A 27 9.70 -12.75 -19.48
CA ARG A 27 10.38 -13.92 -18.93
C ARG A 27 10.04 -14.13 -17.47
N SER A 28 9.80 -15.39 -17.10
CA SER A 28 9.70 -15.80 -15.70
C SER A 28 11.06 -15.71 -15.01
N GLY A 29 11.05 -15.33 -13.71
CA GLY A 29 12.27 -15.13 -12.92
C GLY A 29 12.29 -13.79 -12.18
N GLN A 30 13.49 -13.42 -11.71
CA GLN A 30 13.71 -12.20 -10.92
C GLN A 30 13.89 -10.97 -11.80
N TRP A 31 13.32 -9.87 -11.34
CA TRP A 31 13.37 -8.56 -11.98
C TRP A 31 13.69 -7.47 -10.97
N ARG A 32 14.55 -6.55 -11.34
CA ARG A 32 14.71 -5.28 -10.65
C ARG A 32 14.00 -4.19 -11.42
N ALA A 33 13.19 -3.41 -10.73
CA ALA A 33 12.45 -2.29 -11.31
C ALA A 33 12.86 -0.95 -10.70
N ILE A 34 12.67 0.10 -11.46
CA ILE A 34 12.81 1.49 -11.03
C ILE A 34 11.63 2.33 -11.51
N LEU A 35 11.14 3.17 -10.62
CA LEU A 35 10.24 4.28 -10.95
C LEU A 35 11.09 5.53 -11.04
N GLN A 36 11.13 6.16 -12.21
CA GLN A 36 12.00 7.29 -12.49
C GLN A 36 11.28 8.59 -12.14
N ARG A 37 11.66 9.21 -11.03
CA ARG A 37 11.11 10.50 -10.62
C ARG A 37 11.72 11.64 -11.44
N ALA A 38 10.95 12.70 -11.61
CA ALA A 38 11.41 13.88 -12.35
C ALA A 38 12.58 14.63 -11.66
N ASP A 39 12.77 14.41 -10.34
CA ASP A 39 13.86 14.99 -9.57
C ASP A 39 15.16 14.13 -9.59
N GLY A 40 15.16 13.04 -10.36
CA GLY A 40 16.33 12.16 -10.52
C GLY A 40 16.55 11.15 -9.40
N HIS A 41 15.61 11.05 -8.43
CA HIS A 41 15.68 10.09 -7.34
C HIS A 41 14.82 8.86 -7.64
N ASP A 42 15.41 7.87 -8.28
CA ASP A 42 14.74 6.65 -8.71
C ASP A 42 14.32 5.78 -7.51
N ILE A 43 13.10 5.27 -7.53
CA ILE A 43 12.60 4.36 -6.51
C ILE A 43 12.74 2.93 -7.02
N ALA A 44 13.68 2.18 -6.44
CA ALA A 44 13.97 0.80 -6.81
C ALA A 44 13.05 -0.18 -6.05
N PHE A 45 12.64 -1.25 -6.74
CA PHE A 45 11.98 -2.39 -6.12
C PHE A 45 12.24 -3.68 -6.92
N ASN A 46 11.96 -4.83 -6.33
CA ASN A 46 12.11 -6.12 -6.98
C ASN A 46 10.77 -6.82 -7.13
N PHE A 47 10.65 -7.59 -8.20
CA PHE A 47 9.52 -8.49 -8.39
C PHE A 47 9.97 -9.79 -9.05
N GLU A 48 9.15 -10.81 -8.89
CA GLU A 48 9.35 -12.13 -9.47
C GLU A 48 8.16 -12.47 -10.38
N VAL A 49 8.44 -12.91 -11.61
CA VAL A 49 7.44 -13.43 -12.53
C VAL A 49 7.43 -14.95 -12.43
N VAL A 50 6.25 -15.52 -12.23
CA VAL A 50 6.05 -16.96 -12.07
C VAL A 50 4.98 -17.44 -13.03
N ASP A 51 5.22 -18.58 -13.69
CA ASP A 51 4.20 -19.26 -14.46
C ASP A 51 3.34 -20.11 -13.51
N SER A 52 2.05 -19.81 -13.47
CA SER A 52 1.09 -20.49 -12.61
C SER A 52 -0.16 -20.86 -13.40
N ALA A 53 -0.48 -22.16 -13.51
CA ALA A 53 -1.66 -22.66 -14.21
C ALA A 53 -1.86 -22.08 -15.64
N GLY A 54 -0.77 -21.89 -16.37
CA GLY A 54 -0.79 -21.36 -17.75
C GLY A 54 -0.93 -19.84 -17.86
N LYS A 55 -0.81 -19.14 -16.75
CA LYS A 55 -0.78 -17.67 -16.68
C LYS A 55 0.50 -17.20 -16.00
N GLN A 56 0.97 -16.01 -16.41
CA GLN A 56 2.04 -15.34 -15.67
C GLN A 56 1.42 -14.52 -14.55
N ILE A 57 1.94 -14.71 -13.35
CA ILE A 57 1.64 -13.90 -12.14
C ILE A 57 2.92 -13.26 -11.65
N ILE A 58 2.77 -12.21 -10.88
CA ILE A 58 3.90 -11.44 -10.35
C ILE A 58 3.81 -11.44 -8.83
N TYR A 59 4.97 -11.53 -8.18
CA TYR A 59 5.12 -11.22 -6.76
C TYR A 59 6.00 -9.99 -6.62
N ILE A 60 5.45 -8.86 -6.18
CA ILE A 60 6.26 -7.72 -5.75
C ILE A 60 6.90 -8.11 -4.41
N ARG A 61 8.20 -7.82 -4.27
CA ARG A 61 9.01 -8.25 -3.13
C ARG A 61 9.51 -7.04 -2.35
N ASN A 62 9.24 -7.03 -1.05
CA ASN A 62 9.76 -6.05 -0.11
C ASN A 62 10.15 -6.80 1.17
N ALA A 63 11.42 -6.95 1.44
CA ALA A 63 11.91 -7.75 2.56
C ALA A 63 11.22 -9.13 2.66
N GLY A 64 10.48 -9.40 3.71
CA GLY A 64 9.70 -10.64 3.88
C GLY A 64 8.35 -10.67 3.15
N GLU A 65 7.90 -9.55 2.58
CA GLU A 65 6.61 -9.47 1.87
C GLU A 65 6.71 -10.04 0.46
N ARG A 66 5.70 -10.83 0.07
CA ARG A 66 5.43 -11.25 -1.31
C ARG A 66 4.00 -10.85 -1.68
N LEU A 67 3.86 -9.69 -2.31
CA LEU A 67 2.55 -9.18 -2.73
C LEU A 67 2.17 -9.82 -4.08
N LEU A 68 1.13 -10.66 -4.07
CA LEU A 68 0.62 -11.32 -5.28
C LEU A 68 -0.10 -10.30 -6.18
N VAL A 69 0.29 -10.31 -7.47
CA VAL A 69 -0.34 -9.59 -8.58
C VAL A 69 -0.69 -10.62 -9.66
N ASP A 70 -1.96 -10.97 -9.78
CA ASP A 70 -2.47 -12.04 -10.64
C ASP A 70 -3.28 -11.54 -11.85
N ASP A 71 -3.48 -10.23 -11.96
CA ASP A 71 -4.09 -9.58 -13.12
C ASP A 71 -3.00 -9.01 -14.05
N VAL A 72 -2.43 -9.92 -14.86
CA VAL A 72 -1.39 -9.60 -15.83
C VAL A 72 -1.91 -9.96 -17.23
N THR A 73 -2.00 -8.96 -18.09
CA THR A 73 -2.46 -9.13 -19.47
C THR A 73 -1.32 -8.80 -20.44
N ARG A 74 -1.15 -9.66 -21.45
CA ARG A 74 -0.16 -9.47 -22.51
C ARG A 74 -0.84 -9.39 -23.88
N ASN A 75 -0.40 -8.43 -24.70
CA ASN A 75 -0.78 -8.30 -26.10
C ASN A 75 0.47 -7.95 -26.93
N GLY A 76 1.03 -8.95 -27.62
CA GLY A 76 2.30 -8.80 -28.33
C GLY A 76 3.46 -8.50 -27.38
N ASP A 77 4.12 -7.35 -27.60
CA ASP A 77 5.18 -6.81 -26.75
C ASP A 77 4.65 -6.04 -25.53
N SER A 78 3.38 -5.70 -25.53
CA SER A 78 2.76 -4.87 -24.52
C SER A 78 2.27 -5.69 -23.33
N ILE A 79 2.53 -5.19 -22.11
CA ILE A 79 2.14 -5.80 -20.85
C ILE A 79 1.36 -4.78 -20.03
N LEU A 80 0.22 -5.21 -19.52
CA LEU A 80 -0.60 -4.47 -18.57
C LEU A 80 -0.67 -5.28 -17.27
N ILE A 81 -0.26 -4.68 -16.18
CA ILE A 81 -0.25 -5.26 -14.85
C ILE A 81 -1.16 -4.40 -13.99
N HIS A 82 -2.36 -4.90 -13.65
CA HIS A 82 -3.22 -4.25 -12.68
C HIS A 82 -2.75 -4.61 -11.28
N LEU A 83 -2.40 -3.58 -10.52
CA LEU A 83 -1.98 -3.77 -9.14
C LEU A 83 -3.21 -4.02 -8.27
N PRO A 84 -3.18 -5.07 -7.43
CA PRO A 84 -4.34 -5.43 -6.63
C PRO A 84 -4.60 -4.35 -5.58
N PHE A 85 -5.87 -4.11 -5.26
CA PHE A 85 -6.38 -3.21 -4.22
C PHE A 85 -6.39 -1.73 -4.55
N TYR A 86 -5.55 -1.27 -5.48
CA TYR A 86 -5.37 0.14 -5.78
C TYR A 86 -5.82 0.43 -7.21
N GLU A 87 -6.33 1.63 -7.40
CA GLU A 87 -6.54 2.14 -8.75
C GLU A 87 -5.19 2.50 -9.36
N SER A 88 -4.33 1.49 -9.54
CA SER A 88 -3.00 1.66 -10.13
C SER A 88 -2.61 0.50 -11.03
N GLN A 89 -1.70 0.76 -11.97
CA GLN A 89 -1.26 -0.22 -12.95
C GLN A 89 0.12 0.11 -13.50
N LEU A 90 0.84 -0.91 -13.92
CA LEU A 90 2.03 -0.78 -14.76
C LEU A 90 1.66 -1.07 -16.20
N ARG A 91 1.95 -0.14 -17.11
CA ARG A 91 1.85 -0.34 -18.55
C ARG A 91 3.25 -0.31 -19.13
N ALA A 92 3.69 -1.41 -19.71
CA ALA A 92 5.04 -1.54 -20.21
C ALA A 92 5.10 -2.29 -21.55
N LYS A 93 6.22 -2.17 -22.23
CA LYS A 93 6.60 -2.99 -23.39
C LYS A 93 7.87 -3.75 -23.09
N VAL A 94 7.98 -4.94 -23.66
CA VAL A 94 9.23 -5.70 -23.65
C VAL A 94 10.15 -5.11 -24.70
N THR A 95 11.35 -4.68 -24.30
CA THR A 95 12.38 -4.15 -25.21
C THR A 95 13.07 -5.27 -25.99
N ALA A 96 13.87 -4.92 -27.00
CA ALA A 96 14.65 -5.89 -27.78
C ALA A 96 15.63 -6.70 -26.90
N GLU A 97 16.15 -6.08 -25.82
CA GLU A 97 17.05 -6.72 -24.84
C GLU A 97 16.28 -7.63 -23.88
N GLY A 98 14.93 -7.60 -23.93
CA GLY A 98 14.05 -8.38 -23.07
C GLY A 98 13.88 -7.77 -21.69
N ASN A 99 14.08 -6.47 -21.54
CA ASN A 99 13.73 -5.66 -20.36
C ASN A 99 12.32 -5.06 -20.51
N LEU A 100 11.83 -4.34 -19.51
CA LEU A 100 10.57 -3.62 -19.60
C LEU A 100 10.82 -2.11 -19.57
N GLU A 101 10.08 -1.38 -20.41
CA GLU A 101 9.98 0.07 -20.36
C GLU A 101 8.51 0.50 -20.46
N GLY A 102 8.13 1.50 -19.65
CA GLY A 102 6.75 1.96 -19.61
C GLY A 102 6.48 3.00 -18.55
N VAL A 103 5.31 2.89 -17.94
CA VAL A 103 4.86 3.84 -16.92
C VAL A 103 4.11 3.14 -15.79
N TRP A 104 4.26 3.67 -14.58
CA TRP A 104 3.36 3.43 -13.48
C TRP A 104 2.29 4.51 -13.49
N LEU A 105 1.04 4.09 -13.50
CA LEU A 105 -0.15 4.94 -13.48
C LEU A 105 -0.89 4.74 -12.18
N ARG A 106 -1.26 5.82 -11.52
CA ARG A 106 -2.05 5.81 -10.29
C ARG A 106 -3.18 6.82 -10.40
N HIS A 107 -4.41 6.36 -10.21
CA HIS A 107 -5.58 7.24 -10.20
C HIS A 107 -5.71 7.95 -8.86
N LEU A 108 -5.58 9.25 -8.87
CA LEU A 108 -5.80 10.12 -7.71
C LEU A 108 -7.30 10.46 -7.58
N ALA A 109 -7.64 11.49 -6.82
CA ALA A 109 -9.02 11.91 -6.67
C ALA A 109 -9.69 12.26 -8.01
N THR A 110 -9.01 13.05 -8.85
CA THR A 110 -9.51 13.54 -10.15
C THR A 110 -8.64 13.12 -11.33
N ASP A 111 -7.34 12.95 -11.14
CA ASP A 111 -6.36 12.84 -12.21
C ASP A 111 -5.52 11.57 -12.11
N TRP A 112 -4.90 11.17 -13.23
CA TRP A 112 -3.93 10.12 -13.27
C TRP A 112 -2.52 10.68 -13.06
N GLN A 113 -1.82 10.17 -12.06
CA GLN A 113 -0.39 10.38 -11.89
C GLN A 113 0.37 9.36 -12.71
N THR A 114 1.37 9.83 -13.46
CA THR A 114 2.21 8.99 -14.33
C THR A 114 3.66 9.13 -13.91
N VAL A 115 4.34 7.99 -13.71
CA VAL A 115 5.78 7.93 -13.40
C VAL A 115 6.43 6.95 -14.39
N PRO A 116 7.48 7.33 -15.11
CA PRO A 116 8.23 6.42 -15.96
C PRO A 116 8.72 5.19 -15.18
N PHE A 117 8.67 4.01 -15.84
CA PHE A 117 8.97 2.72 -15.27
C PHE A 117 9.94 1.96 -16.16
N LYS A 118 10.95 1.36 -15.56
CA LYS A 118 11.84 0.39 -16.21
C LYS A 118 12.02 -0.84 -15.33
N ALA A 119 12.22 -2.01 -15.96
CA ALA A 119 12.59 -3.20 -15.22
C ALA A 119 13.60 -4.05 -16.00
N PHE A 120 14.56 -4.62 -15.27
CA PHE A 120 15.72 -5.32 -15.78
C PHE A 120 15.65 -6.80 -15.38
N TYR A 121 15.65 -7.68 -16.35
CA TYR A 121 15.57 -9.11 -16.14
C TYR A 121 16.87 -9.69 -15.57
N GLY A 122 16.74 -10.56 -14.60
CA GLY A 122 17.88 -11.27 -13.98
C GLY A 122 18.64 -10.46 -12.95
N GLU A 123 18.28 -9.19 -12.73
CA GLU A 123 18.84 -8.40 -11.63
C GLU A 123 18.10 -8.71 -10.33
N ASN A 124 18.83 -9.18 -9.32
CA ASN A 124 18.27 -9.59 -8.02
C ASN A 124 18.69 -8.66 -6.85
N TYR A 125 19.52 -7.68 -7.10
CA TYR A 125 19.87 -6.63 -6.14
C TYR A 125 18.83 -5.50 -6.21
N ARG A 126 18.65 -4.76 -5.13
CA ARG A 126 17.77 -3.58 -5.10
C ARG A 126 18.53 -2.31 -5.45
N PHE A 127 19.65 -2.08 -4.78
CA PHE A 127 20.57 -0.97 -5.03
C PHE A 127 21.90 -1.48 -5.56
N PRO A 128 22.40 -0.94 -6.67
CA PRO A 128 23.70 -1.32 -7.21
C PRO A 128 24.80 -0.81 -6.28
N THR A 129 25.77 -1.65 -5.98
CA THR A 129 26.96 -1.28 -5.20
C THR A 129 28.15 -2.11 -5.64
N GLU A 130 29.30 -1.45 -5.82
CA GLU A 130 30.55 -2.11 -6.16
C GLU A 130 31.22 -2.72 -4.91
N ASN A 131 30.95 -2.16 -3.74
CA ASN A 131 31.54 -2.62 -2.49
C ASN A 131 30.48 -2.61 -1.36
N PRO A 132 29.78 -3.72 -1.12
CA PRO A 132 28.71 -3.81 -0.13
C PRO A 132 29.23 -3.97 1.32
N VAL A 133 30.24 -3.19 1.72
CA VAL A 133 30.75 -3.20 3.09
C VAL A 133 30.11 -2.08 3.87
N ALA A 134 29.41 -2.44 4.94
CA ALA A 134 28.86 -1.48 5.90
C ALA A 134 29.94 -1.15 6.98
N ASN A 135 30.17 0.15 7.21
CA ASN A 135 30.99 0.62 8.33
C ASN A 135 30.14 0.90 9.56
N SER A 136 28.84 1.14 9.35
CA SER A 136 27.89 1.47 10.40
C SER A 136 26.73 0.49 10.43
N SER A 137 26.04 0.40 11.56
CA SER A 137 24.84 -0.45 11.73
C SER A 137 23.59 0.40 11.92
N LEU A 138 22.57 0.08 11.13
CA LEU A 138 21.21 0.61 11.31
C LEU A 138 20.36 -0.21 12.28
N SER A 139 20.80 -1.40 12.69
CA SER A 139 20.01 -2.28 13.57
C SER A 139 19.58 -1.58 14.86
N GLY A 140 18.33 -1.84 15.26
CA GLY A 140 17.72 -1.33 16.48
C GLY A 140 16.64 -0.30 16.23
N ARG A 141 16.31 0.46 17.27
CA ARG A 141 15.21 1.42 17.31
C ARG A 141 15.74 2.84 17.20
N TRP A 142 15.02 3.68 16.45
CA TRP A 142 15.43 5.04 16.11
C TRP A 142 14.28 6.02 16.28
N ALA A 143 14.48 7.05 17.10
CA ALA A 143 13.59 8.21 17.19
C ALA A 143 13.85 9.11 15.97
N ALA A 144 12.91 9.16 15.04
CA ALA A 144 13.07 9.86 13.77
C ALA A 144 12.11 11.05 13.65
N MET A 145 12.62 12.17 13.13
CA MET A 145 11.83 13.37 12.86
C MET A 145 11.90 13.70 11.38
N PHE A 146 10.74 13.66 10.75
CA PHE A 146 10.55 14.03 9.34
C PHE A 146 10.04 15.46 9.25
N ARG A 147 10.47 16.20 8.24
CA ARG A 147 10.06 17.58 8.00
C ARG A 147 9.71 17.78 6.53
N THR A 148 8.59 18.44 6.28
CA THR A 148 8.22 18.87 4.93
C THR A 148 9.29 19.80 4.33
N ALA A 149 9.36 19.87 3.00
CA ALA A 149 10.36 20.67 2.29
C ALA A 149 10.30 22.16 2.64
N ASP A 150 9.12 22.68 3.00
CA ASP A 150 8.93 24.06 3.45
C ASP A 150 9.17 24.28 4.96
N GLY A 151 9.44 23.18 5.69
CA GLY A 151 9.76 23.16 7.12
C GLY A 151 8.59 23.47 8.06
N LYS A 152 7.35 23.62 7.53
CA LYS A 152 6.19 24.00 8.34
C LYS A 152 5.65 22.85 9.18
N ASP A 153 5.68 21.65 8.64
CA ASP A 153 5.16 20.47 9.30
C ASP A 153 6.27 19.49 9.64
N SER A 154 6.10 18.78 10.75
CA SER A 154 7.00 17.72 11.15
C SER A 154 6.21 16.52 11.68
N THR A 155 6.73 15.31 11.40
CA THR A 155 6.13 14.06 11.84
C THR A 155 7.17 13.24 12.57
N PHE A 156 6.84 12.84 13.81
CA PHE A 156 7.64 11.89 14.55
C PHE A 156 7.31 10.46 14.13
N ARG A 157 8.36 9.68 13.88
CA ARG A 157 8.25 8.25 13.56
C ARG A 157 9.26 7.46 14.38
N VAL A 158 9.01 6.18 14.56
CA VAL A 158 9.96 5.25 15.17
C VAL A 158 10.44 4.30 14.10
N GLY A 159 11.72 4.38 13.74
CA GLY A 159 12.36 3.44 12.83
C GLY A 159 12.74 2.16 13.57
N GLU A 160 12.41 1.00 13.02
CA GLU A 160 12.82 -0.31 13.53
C GLU A 160 13.46 -1.11 12.42
N PHE A 161 14.76 -1.40 12.60
CA PHE A 161 15.55 -2.00 11.54
C PHE A 161 16.35 -3.22 12.03
N ARG A 162 16.55 -4.15 11.11
CA ARG A 162 17.46 -5.29 11.24
C ARG A 162 18.46 -5.24 10.10
N GLN A 163 19.73 -5.41 10.42
CA GLN A 163 20.81 -5.42 9.44
C GLN A 163 21.61 -6.71 9.51
N GLN A 164 21.87 -7.30 8.34
CA GLN A 164 22.75 -8.47 8.18
C GLN A 164 23.78 -8.15 7.08
N GLY A 165 25.03 -7.93 7.49
CA GLY A 165 26.04 -7.41 6.58
C GLY A 165 25.66 -6.00 6.09
N SER A 166 25.53 -5.84 4.78
CA SER A 166 25.06 -4.60 4.17
C SER A 166 23.53 -4.53 4.03
N ILE A 167 22.82 -5.66 4.07
CA ILE A 167 21.37 -5.73 3.83
C ILE A 167 20.62 -5.24 5.06
N VAL A 168 19.64 -4.36 4.84
CA VAL A 168 18.78 -3.80 5.88
C VAL A 168 17.32 -4.09 5.52
N THR A 169 16.55 -4.48 6.52
CA THR A 169 15.10 -4.58 6.47
C THR A 169 14.47 -3.91 7.67
N GLY A 170 13.25 -3.43 7.55
CA GLY A 170 12.55 -2.78 8.66
C GLY A 170 11.39 -1.94 8.21
N THR A 171 10.99 -1.01 9.07
CA THR A 171 9.92 -0.06 8.79
C THR A 171 10.07 1.21 9.65
N PHE A 172 9.29 2.23 9.34
CA PHE A 172 8.98 3.31 10.25
C PHE A 172 7.55 3.15 10.76
N LEU A 173 7.38 3.18 12.06
CA LEU A 173 6.08 3.24 12.72
C LEU A 173 5.64 4.71 12.80
N ASP A 174 4.35 4.95 12.55
CA ASP A 174 3.71 6.25 12.76
C ASP A 174 2.28 6.10 13.31
N ALA A 175 1.58 7.21 13.44
CA ALA A 175 0.23 7.24 13.99
C ALA A 175 -0.80 6.40 13.18
N GLY A 176 -0.56 6.17 11.90
CA GLY A 176 -1.43 5.36 11.03
C GLY A 176 -1.09 3.87 11.05
N GLY A 177 0.07 3.53 11.61
CA GLY A 177 0.60 2.16 11.65
C GLY A 177 2.05 2.10 11.22
N ASP A 178 2.34 1.70 9.99
CA ASP A 178 3.70 1.55 9.49
C ASP A 178 3.88 2.00 8.02
N LEU A 179 5.15 2.23 7.65
CA LEU A 179 5.54 2.55 6.27
C LEU A 179 5.94 1.30 5.49
N ARG A 180 5.20 0.21 5.65
CA ARG A 180 5.36 -1.06 4.95
C ARG A 180 6.71 -1.73 5.22
N TYR A 181 7.04 -2.72 4.41
CA TYR A 181 8.28 -3.47 4.47
C TYR A 181 9.38 -2.73 3.69
N LEU A 182 10.23 -2.01 4.39
CA LEU A 182 11.40 -1.38 3.79
C LEU A 182 12.54 -2.39 3.63
N GLU A 183 13.22 -2.33 2.50
CA GLU A 183 14.41 -3.12 2.22
C GLU A 183 15.46 -2.26 1.54
N GLY A 184 16.71 -2.48 1.88
CA GLY A 184 17.82 -1.75 1.26
C GLY A 184 19.17 -2.15 1.77
N ILE A 185 20.10 -1.19 1.72
CA ILE A 185 21.51 -1.43 2.04
C ILE A 185 22.10 -0.30 2.87
N VAL A 186 23.13 -0.66 3.64
CA VAL A 186 24.13 0.28 4.17
C VAL A 186 25.44 0.01 3.47
N THR A 187 26.01 1.04 2.81
CA THR A 187 27.32 0.98 2.16
C THR A 187 28.20 2.08 2.74
N GLY A 188 29.33 1.69 3.37
CA GLY A 188 30.06 2.60 4.24
C GLY A 188 29.13 3.08 5.37
N ASP A 189 28.89 4.37 5.43
CA ASP A 189 27.96 5.00 6.35
C ASP A 189 26.66 5.47 5.66
N SER A 190 26.52 5.22 4.37
CA SER A 190 25.35 5.65 3.57
C SER A 190 24.25 4.61 3.62
N LEU A 191 23.02 5.06 3.82
CA LEU A 191 21.81 4.27 3.88
C LEU A 191 20.95 4.51 2.66
N GLU A 192 20.43 3.45 2.06
CA GLU A 192 19.38 3.48 1.03
C GLU A 192 18.34 2.40 1.35
N LEU A 193 17.05 2.81 1.45
CA LEU A 193 15.91 1.91 1.65
C LEU A 193 14.80 2.25 0.68
N SER A 194 14.04 1.27 0.22
CA SER A 194 12.86 1.50 -0.60
C SER A 194 11.76 0.48 -0.34
N CYS A 195 10.57 0.81 -0.82
CA CYS A 195 9.40 -0.06 -0.84
C CYS A 195 8.52 0.32 -2.02
N PHE A 196 7.87 -0.69 -2.63
CA PHE A 196 6.79 -0.49 -3.58
C PHE A 196 5.70 -1.55 -3.35
N ASP A 197 4.45 -1.10 -3.13
CA ASP A 197 3.31 -1.98 -2.88
C ASP A 197 2.16 -1.79 -3.88
N GLY A 198 2.41 -0.99 -4.92
CA GLY A 198 1.42 -0.67 -5.95
C GLY A 198 0.76 0.70 -5.78
N THR A 199 0.64 1.22 -4.58
CA THR A 199 0.17 2.60 -4.32
C THR A 199 1.23 3.47 -3.69
N HIS A 200 2.05 2.88 -2.81
CA HIS A 200 3.19 3.55 -2.20
C HIS A 200 4.45 3.17 -2.94
N ALA A 201 5.25 4.17 -3.20
CA ALA A 201 6.59 4.05 -3.73
C ALA A 201 7.46 4.94 -2.85
N TYR A 202 8.32 4.33 -2.03
CA TYR A 202 9.14 5.03 -1.03
C TYR A 202 10.61 4.83 -1.33
N PHE A 203 11.39 5.90 -1.13
CA PHE A 203 12.85 5.86 -1.16
C PHE A 203 13.39 6.73 -0.04
N PHE A 204 14.26 6.16 0.75
CA PHE A 204 14.93 6.82 1.88
C PHE A 204 16.42 6.79 1.68
N THR A 205 17.09 7.89 1.94
CA THR A 205 18.55 7.97 2.06
C THR A 205 18.94 8.61 3.38
N GLY A 206 20.19 8.43 3.80
CA GLY A 206 20.73 9.08 4.99
C GLY A 206 22.18 8.68 5.22
N ARG A 207 22.82 9.34 6.16
CA ARG A 207 24.17 9.01 6.63
C ARG A 207 24.13 8.66 8.11
N ILE A 208 24.63 7.49 8.45
CA ILE A 208 24.75 7.00 9.83
C ILE A 208 26.06 7.54 10.41
N THR A 209 26.00 8.20 11.55
CA THR A 209 27.18 8.70 12.27
C THR A 209 27.02 8.37 13.75
N GLY A 210 27.61 7.28 14.19
CA GLY A 210 27.41 6.76 15.56
C GLY A 210 25.94 6.44 15.83
N ASN A 211 25.35 7.11 16.81
CA ASN A 211 23.93 6.96 17.19
C ASN A 211 23.01 7.97 16.49
N ALA A 212 23.45 8.64 15.43
CA ALA A 212 22.67 9.61 14.70
C ALA A 212 22.55 9.25 13.22
N ILE A 213 21.42 9.60 12.61
CA ILE A 213 21.22 9.64 11.15
C ILE A 213 21.03 11.09 10.77
N THR A 214 21.84 11.57 9.83
CA THR A 214 21.83 12.96 9.35
C THR A 214 21.68 13.01 7.85
N GLY A 215 21.28 14.18 7.32
CA GLY A 215 21.12 14.39 5.87
C GLY A 215 20.09 13.47 5.23
N GLY A 216 19.18 12.92 6.02
CA GLY A 216 18.16 12.00 5.55
C GLY A 216 17.21 12.66 4.57
N GLN A 217 16.90 11.95 3.47
CA GLN A 217 15.92 12.35 2.47
C GLN A 217 14.88 11.24 2.35
N TYR A 218 13.62 11.62 2.25
CA TYR A 218 12.50 10.74 2.01
C TYR A 218 11.72 11.19 0.80
N TYR A 219 11.62 10.32 -0.18
CA TYR A 219 10.88 10.54 -1.41
C TYR A 219 9.69 9.58 -1.45
N ALA A 220 8.50 10.11 -1.77
CA ALA A 220 7.30 9.28 -1.88
C ALA A 220 6.49 9.61 -3.14
N GLY A 221 6.11 8.56 -3.88
CA GLY A 221 5.39 8.70 -5.15
C GLY A 221 6.15 9.55 -6.15
N ALA A 222 5.43 10.35 -6.96
CA ALA A 222 6.03 11.14 -8.02
C ALA A 222 6.74 12.41 -7.54
N THR A 223 6.24 13.05 -6.47
CA THR A 223 6.63 14.43 -6.15
C THR A 223 6.89 14.71 -4.67
N ASN A 224 6.37 13.89 -3.74
CA ASN A 224 6.57 14.16 -2.32
C ASN A 224 8.03 14.01 -1.93
N HIS A 225 8.50 14.97 -1.13
CA HIS A 225 9.86 15.00 -0.61
C HIS A 225 9.86 15.62 0.80
N GLU A 226 10.51 14.92 1.72
CA GLU A 226 10.74 15.36 3.09
C GLU A 226 12.21 15.15 3.45
N THR A 227 12.72 15.93 4.38
CA THR A 227 14.01 15.66 5.03
C THR A 227 13.78 14.92 6.33
N TRP A 228 14.75 14.14 6.80
CA TRP A 228 14.65 13.51 8.09
C TRP A 228 15.98 13.36 8.82
N THR A 229 15.89 13.26 10.12
CA THR A 229 17.00 12.93 11.01
C THR A 229 16.52 11.91 12.03
N ALA A 230 17.44 11.13 12.61
CA ALA A 230 17.08 10.22 13.68
C ALA A 230 18.20 10.09 14.71
N THR A 231 17.83 9.71 15.92
CA THR A 231 18.75 9.32 16.99
C THR A 231 18.39 7.91 17.44
N LYS A 232 19.40 7.08 17.65
CA LYS A 232 19.20 5.72 18.18
C LYS A 232 18.66 5.81 19.60
N ASP A 233 17.50 5.23 19.82
CA ASP A 233 16.81 5.23 21.09
C ASP A 233 15.92 3.98 21.22
N ASP A 234 16.37 3.03 22.00
CA ASP A 234 15.65 1.76 22.21
C ASP A 234 14.32 1.97 22.98
N ASN A 235 14.11 3.14 23.60
CA ASN A 235 12.90 3.52 24.32
C ASN A 235 11.97 4.44 23.51
N ALA A 236 12.31 4.77 22.25
CA ALA A 236 11.47 5.60 21.39
C ALA A 236 10.05 5.01 21.30
N LYS A 237 9.02 5.82 21.50
CA LYS A 237 7.62 5.40 21.49
C LYS A 237 6.78 6.41 20.73
N LEU A 238 5.79 5.91 20.01
CA LEU A 238 4.69 6.73 19.49
C LEU A 238 3.74 7.14 20.64
N GLU A 239 2.90 8.10 20.34
CA GLU A 239 1.76 8.43 21.19
C GLU A 239 0.81 7.23 21.32
N ASP A 240 0.12 7.11 22.45
CA ASP A 240 -0.86 6.06 22.68
C ASP A 240 -1.99 6.13 21.64
N GLN A 241 -2.08 5.12 20.80
CA GLN A 241 -3.08 5.04 19.73
C GLN A 241 -4.52 5.04 20.25
N PHE A 242 -4.76 4.69 21.52
CA PHE A 242 -6.06 4.83 22.18
C PHE A 242 -6.36 6.26 22.67
N ALA A 243 -5.38 7.14 22.72
CA ALA A 243 -5.52 8.53 23.15
C ALA A 243 -5.61 9.54 22.00
N MET A 244 -5.49 9.10 20.75
CA MET A 244 -5.37 10.02 19.60
C MET A 244 -6.72 10.53 19.08
N THR A 245 -7.74 9.69 19.03
CA THR A 245 -9.08 10.05 18.53
C THR A 245 -10.05 10.19 19.69
N HIS A 246 -10.68 11.38 19.78
CA HIS A 246 -11.61 11.72 20.84
C HIS A 246 -13.06 11.75 20.33
N TRP A 247 -14.01 11.53 21.27
CA TRP A 247 -15.44 11.62 20.97
C TRP A 247 -16.20 12.38 22.07
N LYS A 248 -17.34 12.95 21.69
CA LYS A 248 -18.27 13.69 22.56
C LYS A 248 -19.09 12.69 23.36
N LYS A 249 -18.75 12.50 24.64
CA LYS A 249 -19.33 11.46 25.50
C LYS A 249 -20.82 11.65 25.83
N ASP A 250 -21.34 12.87 25.63
CA ASP A 250 -22.74 13.25 25.85
C ASP A 250 -23.64 12.98 24.65
N GLN A 251 -23.07 12.56 23.53
CA GLN A 251 -23.79 12.28 22.28
C GLN A 251 -23.84 10.78 22.00
N PRO A 252 -25.05 10.23 21.72
CA PRO A 252 -25.17 8.83 21.33
C PRO A 252 -24.49 8.60 19.98
N PHE A 253 -23.64 7.57 19.92
CA PHE A 253 -22.96 7.21 18.69
C PHE A 253 -23.96 6.58 17.71
N THR A 254 -23.98 7.06 16.49
CA THR A 254 -24.80 6.52 15.41
C THR A 254 -24.25 6.91 14.05
N PHE A 255 -24.56 6.11 13.06
CA PHE A 255 -24.32 6.37 11.64
C PHE A 255 -25.44 5.74 10.79
N THR A 256 -25.58 6.23 9.56
CA THR A 256 -26.42 5.64 8.53
C THR A 256 -25.83 5.95 7.17
N PHE A 257 -25.44 4.90 6.43
CA PHE A 257 -24.85 5.01 5.09
C PHE A 257 -25.33 3.87 4.21
N LYS A 258 -25.12 4.00 2.90
CA LYS A 258 -25.39 2.92 1.94
C LYS A 258 -24.21 1.94 1.91
N ASP A 259 -24.54 0.66 1.93
CA ASP A 259 -23.54 -0.39 1.67
C ASP A 259 -23.17 -0.46 0.18
N ILE A 260 -22.21 -1.34 -0.13
CA ILE A 260 -21.75 -1.55 -1.51
C ILE A 260 -22.81 -2.18 -2.43
N ASP A 261 -23.96 -2.59 -1.91
CA ASP A 261 -25.14 -3.04 -2.67
C ASP A 261 -26.20 -1.95 -2.83
N GLY A 262 -25.97 -0.80 -2.20
CA GLY A 262 -26.89 0.36 -2.23
C GLY A 262 -27.97 0.31 -1.16
N HIS A 263 -27.96 -0.67 -0.25
CA HIS A 263 -28.90 -0.74 0.86
C HIS A 263 -28.47 0.18 1.99
N GLU A 264 -29.43 0.84 2.61
CA GLU A 264 -29.18 1.64 3.80
C GLU A 264 -28.87 0.75 5.00
N VAL A 265 -27.79 1.04 5.72
CA VAL A 265 -27.36 0.34 6.93
C VAL A 265 -27.10 1.38 8.02
N SER A 266 -27.74 1.17 9.18
CA SER A 266 -27.62 2.02 10.35
C SER A 266 -27.12 1.23 11.56
N LEU A 267 -26.39 1.88 12.48
CA LEU A 267 -26.03 1.25 13.75
C LEU A 267 -27.27 0.83 14.58
N LYS A 268 -28.46 1.42 14.27
CA LYS A 268 -29.74 1.07 14.91
C LYS A 268 -30.36 -0.22 14.36
N ASP A 269 -29.80 -0.82 13.32
CA ASP A 269 -30.34 -2.06 12.73
C ASP A 269 -30.36 -3.21 13.73
N PRO A 270 -31.35 -4.12 13.66
CA PRO A 270 -31.47 -5.27 14.56
C PRO A 270 -30.19 -6.12 14.63
N ARG A 271 -29.37 -6.16 13.55
CA ARG A 271 -28.12 -6.92 13.50
C ARG A 271 -27.10 -6.47 14.56
N PHE A 272 -27.09 -5.19 14.92
CA PHE A 272 -26.13 -4.61 15.87
C PHE A 272 -26.65 -4.56 17.32
N LYS A 273 -27.98 -4.66 17.49
CA LYS A 273 -28.60 -4.47 18.78
C LYS A 273 -28.13 -5.50 19.83
N GLY A 274 -27.60 -5.00 20.95
CA GLY A 274 -27.13 -5.82 22.07
C GLY A 274 -25.83 -6.60 21.77
N LYS A 275 -25.12 -6.24 20.72
CA LYS A 275 -23.84 -6.82 20.35
C LYS A 275 -22.68 -5.87 20.59
N VAL A 276 -21.49 -6.42 20.70
CA VAL A 276 -20.25 -5.64 20.57
C VAL A 276 -20.02 -5.37 19.08
N VAL A 277 -19.80 -4.09 18.71
CA VAL A 277 -19.63 -3.71 17.30
C VAL A 277 -18.29 -3.04 17.11
N LEU A 278 -17.47 -3.57 16.19
CA LEU A 278 -16.25 -2.94 15.72
C LEU A 278 -16.57 -2.13 14.47
N VAL A 279 -16.40 -0.82 14.54
CA VAL A 279 -16.63 0.09 13.42
C VAL A 279 -15.28 0.52 12.88
N GLN A 280 -14.88 -0.05 11.73
CA GLN A 280 -13.62 0.25 11.07
C GLN A 280 -13.80 1.49 10.17
N ILE A 281 -13.15 2.59 10.48
CA ILE A 281 -12.99 3.74 9.58
C ILE A 281 -11.81 3.45 8.66
N MET A 282 -12.07 3.31 7.36
CA MET A 282 -11.08 2.83 6.41
C MET A 282 -11.18 3.49 5.04
N GLY A 283 -10.27 3.15 4.13
CA GLY A 283 -10.35 3.40 2.71
C GLY A 283 -9.69 2.27 1.93
N SER A 284 -10.24 1.91 0.77
CA SER A 284 -9.67 0.84 -0.07
C SER A 284 -8.27 1.17 -0.60
N TRP A 285 -7.89 2.42 -0.58
CA TRP A 285 -6.60 2.98 -0.98
C TRP A 285 -5.52 2.90 0.12
N CYS A 286 -5.86 2.48 1.35
CA CYS A 286 -5.01 2.56 2.55
C CYS A 286 -4.41 1.17 2.88
N PRO A 287 -3.10 0.95 2.78
CA PRO A 287 -2.47 -0.35 3.05
C PRO A 287 -2.63 -0.85 4.47
N ASN A 288 -2.48 0.03 5.47
CA ASN A 288 -2.68 -0.36 6.88
C ASN A 288 -4.14 -0.76 7.14
N CYS A 289 -5.10 -0.15 6.41
CA CYS A 289 -6.49 -0.61 6.40
C CYS A 289 -6.66 -2.01 5.79
N MET A 290 -5.83 -2.37 4.81
CA MET A 290 -5.84 -3.73 4.24
C MET A 290 -5.37 -4.78 5.24
N ASP A 291 -4.30 -4.47 5.97
CA ASP A 291 -3.76 -5.36 6.98
C ASP A 291 -4.76 -5.53 8.14
N GLU A 292 -5.39 -4.43 8.60
CA GLU A 292 -6.48 -4.52 9.57
C GLU A 292 -7.68 -5.30 9.04
N THR A 293 -8.11 -5.05 7.80
CA THR A 293 -9.23 -5.79 7.20
C THR A 293 -8.94 -7.29 7.06
N ARG A 294 -7.70 -7.66 6.69
CA ARG A 294 -7.29 -9.07 6.65
C ARG A 294 -7.41 -9.71 8.01
N PHE A 295 -6.97 -9.03 9.06
CA PHE A 295 -7.14 -9.48 10.45
C PHE A 295 -8.62 -9.54 10.82
N LEU A 296 -9.39 -8.47 10.61
CA LEU A 296 -10.81 -8.39 10.97
C LEU A 296 -11.69 -9.41 10.23
N SER A 297 -11.35 -9.79 8.99
CA SER A 297 -12.08 -10.84 8.26
C SER A 297 -11.99 -12.19 8.98
N GLY A 298 -10.79 -12.59 9.38
CA GLY A 298 -10.59 -13.82 10.15
C GLY A 298 -11.15 -13.72 11.58
N PHE A 299 -11.02 -12.57 12.21
CA PHE A 299 -11.59 -12.28 13.52
C PHE A 299 -13.13 -12.40 13.51
N TYR A 300 -13.78 -11.81 12.50
CA TYR A 300 -15.24 -11.86 12.36
C TYR A 300 -15.77 -13.29 12.23
N ASP A 301 -15.10 -14.14 11.45
CA ASP A 301 -15.46 -15.56 11.34
C ASP A 301 -15.45 -16.28 12.71
N GLN A 302 -14.53 -15.91 13.61
CA GLN A 302 -14.39 -16.50 14.95
C GLN A 302 -15.36 -15.93 15.99
N TYR A 303 -15.74 -14.64 15.87
CA TYR A 303 -16.45 -13.92 16.91
C TYR A 303 -17.90 -13.60 16.61
N LYS A 304 -18.35 -13.68 15.36
CA LYS A 304 -19.74 -13.43 14.96
C LYS A 304 -20.76 -14.23 15.78
N SER A 305 -20.50 -15.51 15.98
CA SER A 305 -21.39 -16.40 16.77
C SER A 305 -21.35 -16.09 18.27
N LYS A 306 -20.36 -15.35 18.76
CA LYS A 306 -20.20 -14.94 20.16
C LYS A 306 -20.90 -13.61 20.47
N GLY A 307 -21.56 -12.98 19.48
CA GLY A 307 -22.25 -11.70 19.65
C GLY A 307 -21.43 -10.48 19.29
N VAL A 308 -20.46 -10.63 18.37
CA VAL A 308 -19.70 -9.52 17.78
C VAL A 308 -20.19 -9.26 16.35
N GLU A 309 -20.29 -8.01 15.98
CA GLU A 309 -20.42 -7.55 14.60
C GLU A 309 -19.27 -6.64 14.22
N VAL A 310 -18.97 -6.59 12.92
CA VAL A 310 -18.01 -5.68 12.32
C VAL A 310 -18.71 -4.91 11.22
N VAL A 311 -18.36 -3.64 11.04
CA VAL A 311 -18.82 -2.80 9.91
C VAL A 311 -17.70 -1.87 9.49
N ALA A 312 -17.46 -1.75 8.19
CA ALA A 312 -16.49 -0.82 7.64
C ALA A 312 -17.18 0.45 7.12
N LEU A 313 -16.66 1.61 7.48
CA LEU A 313 -17.05 2.93 6.97
C LEU A 313 -15.95 3.42 6.03
N ALA A 314 -16.22 3.37 4.72
CA ALA A 314 -15.23 3.68 3.71
C ALA A 314 -15.24 5.16 3.31
N TYR A 315 -14.09 5.80 3.46
CA TYR A 315 -13.78 7.15 3.00
C TYR A 315 -12.89 7.03 1.76
N GLU A 316 -13.51 6.97 0.61
CA GLU A 316 -12.79 6.80 -0.64
C GLU A 316 -12.18 8.12 -1.14
N ARG A 317 -11.38 8.06 -2.20
CA ARG A 317 -10.78 9.26 -2.82
C ARG A 317 -11.80 10.09 -3.60
N SER A 318 -12.95 9.52 -3.92
CA SER A 318 -14.01 10.13 -4.70
C SER A 318 -15.35 10.08 -3.96
N THR A 319 -16.20 11.06 -4.20
CA THR A 319 -17.60 11.04 -3.75
C THR A 319 -18.53 10.30 -4.73
N ASP A 320 -18.02 9.86 -5.88
CA ASP A 320 -18.77 9.06 -6.84
C ASP A 320 -19.02 7.65 -6.28
N PHE A 321 -20.32 7.32 -6.13
CA PHE A 321 -20.72 6.05 -5.53
C PHE A 321 -20.29 4.86 -6.38
N ALA A 322 -20.42 4.92 -7.70
CA ALA A 322 -20.11 3.80 -8.58
C ALA A 322 -18.61 3.49 -8.59
N ARG A 323 -17.76 4.53 -8.60
CA ARG A 323 -16.30 4.38 -8.48
C ARG A 323 -15.93 3.77 -7.13
N SER A 324 -16.47 4.30 -6.03
CA SER A 324 -16.24 3.79 -4.68
C SER A 324 -16.70 2.35 -4.52
N GLN A 325 -17.88 2.01 -5.07
CA GLN A 325 -18.42 0.65 -5.11
C GLN A 325 -17.47 -0.32 -5.85
N ALA A 326 -16.96 0.07 -7.01
CA ALA A 326 -16.04 -0.78 -7.79
C ALA A 326 -14.75 -1.09 -7.02
N SER A 327 -14.12 -0.07 -6.41
CA SER A 327 -12.93 -0.25 -5.56
C SER A 327 -13.22 -1.17 -4.38
N LEU A 328 -14.32 -0.94 -3.66
CA LEU A 328 -14.69 -1.73 -2.48
C LEU A 328 -15.10 -3.16 -2.84
N ARG A 329 -15.68 -3.41 -4.02
CA ARG A 329 -15.95 -4.78 -4.50
C ARG A 329 -14.66 -5.57 -4.69
N THR A 330 -13.67 -4.98 -5.34
CA THR A 330 -12.35 -5.61 -5.51
C THR A 330 -11.72 -5.89 -4.14
N PHE A 331 -11.79 -4.93 -3.24
CA PHE A 331 -11.30 -5.04 -1.87
C PHE A 331 -12.03 -6.15 -1.09
N GLN A 332 -13.37 -6.17 -1.13
CA GLN A 332 -14.20 -7.20 -0.49
C GLN A 332 -13.85 -8.61 -0.94
N GLN A 333 -13.73 -8.81 -2.26
CA GLN A 333 -13.39 -10.11 -2.84
C GLN A 333 -12.01 -10.57 -2.42
N ARG A 334 -11.03 -9.66 -2.45
CA ARG A 334 -9.64 -9.97 -2.11
C ARG A 334 -9.46 -10.37 -0.66
N PHE A 335 -10.09 -9.68 0.26
CA PHE A 335 -9.99 -9.95 1.69
C PHE A 335 -11.11 -10.85 2.22
N GLN A 336 -12.00 -11.33 1.35
CA GLN A 336 -13.14 -12.19 1.70
C GLN A 336 -13.99 -11.59 2.81
N VAL A 337 -14.24 -10.28 2.76
CA VAL A 337 -15.00 -9.54 3.76
C VAL A 337 -16.46 -9.95 3.74
N LYS A 338 -16.95 -10.43 4.90
CA LYS A 338 -18.33 -10.92 5.08
C LYS A 338 -19.22 -9.98 5.89
N TYR A 339 -18.64 -8.92 6.42
CA TYR A 339 -19.37 -7.87 7.14
C TYR A 339 -19.71 -6.68 6.21
N PRO A 340 -20.68 -5.84 6.58
CA PRO A 340 -21.05 -4.68 5.75
C PRO A 340 -19.91 -3.71 5.52
N MET A 341 -19.75 -3.26 4.29
CA MET A 341 -18.87 -2.17 3.90
C MET A 341 -19.71 -1.02 3.41
N LEU A 342 -19.68 0.13 4.08
CA LEU A 342 -20.54 1.28 3.84
C LEU A 342 -19.73 2.40 3.19
N ILE A 343 -20.34 3.05 2.18
CA ILE A 343 -19.75 4.18 1.47
C ILE A 343 -20.25 5.45 2.13
N THR A 344 -19.34 6.22 2.77
CA THR A 344 -19.72 7.45 3.50
C THR A 344 -20.16 8.59 2.57
N GLY A 345 -19.81 8.55 1.27
CA GLY A 345 -20.08 9.60 0.31
C GLY A 345 -19.25 10.88 0.49
N VAL A 346 -18.32 10.86 1.46
CA VAL A 346 -17.39 11.96 1.73
C VAL A 346 -15.98 11.50 1.40
N ALA A 347 -15.25 12.31 0.62
CA ALA A 347 -13.90 11.98 0.21
C ALA A 347 -12.92 12.08 1.41
N VAL A 348 -11.90 11.22 1.41
CA VAL A 348 -10.86 11.20 2.45
C VAL A 348 -10.17 12.55 2.65
N GLY A 349 -10.00 13.34 1.57
CA GLY A 349 -9.38 14.66 1.61
C GLY A 349 -10.27 15.79 2.12
N ASP A 350 -11.55 15.53 2.44
CA ASP A 350 -12.46 16.55 2.98
C ASP A 350 -12.06 16.88 4.43
N PRO A 351 -11.66 18.13 4.74
CA PRO A 351 -11.26 18.51 6.09
C PRO A 351 -12.40 18.41 7.12
N GLN A 352 -13.65 18.47 6.67
CA GLN A 352 -14.85 18.36 7.49
C GLN A 352 -15.43 16.94 7.50
N ARG A 353 -14.66 15.92 7.09
CA ARG A 353 -15.16 14.55 6.95
C ARG A 353 -15.80 13.99 8.22
N ALA A 354 -15.22 14.27 9.39
CA ALA A 354 -15.78 13.85 10.67
C ALA A 354 -17.13 14.53 10.95
N GLU A 355 -17.21 15.85 10.81
CA GLU A 355 -18.42 16.64 11.04
C GLU A 355 -19.57 16.18 10.15
N LYS A 356 -19.28 15.91 8.87
CA LYS A 356 -20.29 15.51 7.87
C LYS A 356 -20.80 14.08 8.04
N THR A 357 -20.06 13.20 8.69
CA THR A 357 -20.36 11.76 8.71
C THR A 357 -20.54 11.21 10.11
N LEU A 358 -19.66 11.58 11.03
CA LEU A 358 -19.61 11.11 12.42
C LEU A 358 -19.42 12.32 13.36
N PRO A 359 -20.41 13.22 13.48
CA PRO A 359 -20.29 14.46 14.27
C PRO A 359 -20.05 14.22 15.78
N GLN A 360 -20.19 12.96 16.22
CA GLN A 360 -19.85 12.54 17.59
C GLN A 360 -18.35 12.43 17.81
N LEU A 361 -17.55 12.28 16.76
CA LEU A 361 -16.08 12.37 16.83
C LEU A 361 -15.63 13.84 16.78
N GLU A 362 -14.57 14.18 17.47
CA GLU A 362 -13.93 15.48 17.34
C GLU A 362 -13.19 15.60 16.00
N SER A 363 -12.54 14.52 15.60
CA SER A 363 -11.86 14.40 14.31
C SER A 363 -11.67 12.94 13.91
N ILE A 364 -11.40 12.69 12.64
CA ILE A 364 -10.83 11.42 12.15
C ILE A 364 -9.36 11.71 11.86
N VAL A 365 -8.50 11.33 12.80
CA VAL A 365 -7.07 11.69 12.80
C VAL A 365 -6.34 10.92 11.70
N ASN A 366 -6.54 9.60 11.63
CA ASN A 366 -5.80 8.73 10.74
C ASN A 366 -6.62 7.53 10.25
N PHE A 367 -6.07 6.79 9.30
CA PHE A 367 -6.65 5.57 8.74
C PHE A 367 -5.65 4.41 8.89
N PRO A 368 -6.12 3.21 9.35
CA PRO A 368 -7.46 2.96 9.87
C PRO A 368 -7.71 3.60 11.24
N THR A 369 -8.96 3.67 11.64
CA THR A 369 -9.38 3.94 13.02
C THR A 369 -10.51 2.98 13.36
N THR A 370 -10.39 2.22 14.45
CA THR A 370 -11.42 1.28 14.88
C THR A 370 -12.10 1.76 16.15
N ILE A 371 -13.44 1.93 16.08
CA ILE A 371 -14.30 2.29 17.17
C ILE A 371 -14.90 1.03 17.77
N PHE A 372 -14.70 0.80 19.05
CA PHE A 372 -15.27 -0.31 19.80
C PHE A 372 -16.55 0.16 20.50
N VAL A 373 -17.69 -0.36 20.04
CA VAL A 373 -19.02 -0.06 20.57
C VAL A 373 -19.46 -1.22 21.45
N GLY A 374 -19.80 -0.92 22.69
CA GLY A 374 -20.31 -1.89 23.65
C GLY A 374 -21.75 -2.32 23.36
N ARG A 375 -22.26 -3.31 24.12
CA ARG A 375 -23.62 -3.83 23.98
C ARG A 375 -24.74 -2.81 24.23
N SER A 376 -24.41 -1.74 24.98
CA SER A 376 -25.29 -0.59 25.22
C SER A 376 -25.47 0.32 24.00
N GLY A 377 -24.61 0.17 22.97
CA GLY A 377 -24.54 1.05 21.81
C GLY A 377 -23.63 2.29 22.02
N ASN A 378 -22.91 2.36 23.14
CA ASN A 378 -21.98 3.46 23.42
C ASN A 378 -20.58 3.12 22.93
N ILE A 379 -19.79 4.16 22.61
CA ILE A 379 -18.35 4.02 22.36
C ILE A 379 -17.66 3.71 23.70
N GLU A 380 -16.93 2.62 23.72
CA GLU A 380 -16.11 2.20 24.86
C GLU A 380 -14.64 2.57 24.68
N LYS A 381 -14.13 2.40 23.46
CA LYS A 381 -12.74 2.71 23.09
C LYS A 381 -12.64 3.10 21.63
N ILE A 382 -11.61 3.86 21.27
CA ILE A 382 -11.22 4.12 19.89
C ILE A 382 -9.73 3.83 19.77
N HIS A 383 -9.35 3.07 18.77
CA HIS A 383 -7.95 2.78 18.41
C HIS A 383 -7.65 3.42 17.07
N THR A 384 -6.62 4.25 17.01
CA THR A 384 -6.16 4.92 15.78
C THR A 384 -4.93 4.23 15.23
N GLY A 385 -4.94 3.90 13.93
CA GLY A 385 -3.86 3.20 13.25
C GLY A 385 -3.93 1.68 13.39
N PHE A 386 -3.08 0.99 12.62
CA PHE A 386 -2.92 -0.45 12.70
C PHE A 386 -1.48 -0.82 12.31
N SER A 387 -0.77 -1.46 13.20
CA SER A 387 0.56 -1.99 12.95
C SER A 387 0.44 -3.25 12.12
N GLY A 388 0.87 -3.21 10.85
CA GLY A 388 0.78 -4.33 9.94
C GLY A 388 1.79 -5.44 10.22
N PRO A 389 1.70 -6.59 9.51
CA PRO A 389 2.61 -7.74 9.72
C PRO A 389 4.10 -7.42 9.57
N GLY A 390 4.45 -6.33 8.85
CA GLY A 390 5.82 -5.84 8.69
C GLY A 390 6.47 -5.39 9.99
N THR A 391 5.68 -5.11 11.02
CA THR A 391 6.14 -4.65 12.34
C THR A 391 6.45 -5.79 13.31
N GLY A 392 6.19 -7.05 12.90
CA GLY A 392 6.49 -8.24 13.71
C GLY A 392 5.75 -8.25 15.06
N GLU A 393 6.46 -7.98 16.15
CA GLU A 393 5.90 -8.07 17.50
C GLU A 393 4.76 -7.07 17.75
N HIS A 394 4.82 -5.86 17.18
CA HIS A 394 3.73 -4.88 17.35
C HIS A 394 2.42 -5.36 16.74
N TYR A 395 2.48 -6.04 15.59
CA TYR A 395 1.31 -6.66 14.98
C TYR A 395 0.67 -7.71 15.89
N GLU A 396 1.49 -8.59 16.48
CA GLU A 396 1.00 -9.63 17.40
C GLU A 396 0.42 -9.00 18.69
N GLN A 397 1.11 -8.02 19.27
CA GLN A 397 0.63 -7.29 20.47
C GLN A 397 -0.71 -6.61 20.19
N GLN A 398 -0.84 -5.89 19.09
CA GLN A 398 -2.09 -5.22 18.74
C GLN A 398 -3.27 -6.19 18.55
N LYS A 399 -3.03 -7.33 17.93
CA LYS A 399 -4.07 -8.38 17.84
C LYS A 399 -4.52 -8.87 19.22
N GLU A 400 -3.59 -9.15 20.12
CA GLU A 400 -3.89 -9.56 21.49
C GLU A 400 -4.66 -8.47 22.26
N GLU A 401 -4.31 -7.20 22.08
CA GLU A 401 -5.04 -6.08 22.68
C GLU A 401 -6.49 -6.03 22.17
N ILE A 402 -6.72 -6.22 20.87
CA ILE A 402 -8.06 -6.26 20.27
C ILE A 402 -8.84 -7.47 20.81
N TYR A 403 -8.23 -8.66 20.87
CA TYR A 403 -8.88 -9.84 21.41
C TYR A 403 -9.26 -9.65 22.88
N THR A 404 -8.37 -9.11 23.71
CA THR A 404 -8.60 -8.83 25.11
C THR A 404 -9.75 -7.86 25.30
N LEU A 405 -9.69 -6.70 24.63
CA LEU A 405 -10.71 -5.66 24.72
C LEU A 405 -12.10 -6.20 24.32
N VAL A 406 -12.19 -6.95 23.23
CA VAL A 406 -13.47 -7.50 22.77
C VAL A 406 -14.00 -8.55 23.75
N ASN A 407 -13.15 -9.41 24.32
CA ASN A 407 -13.58 -10.38 25.33
C ASN A 407 -14.08 -9.68 26.61
N ASP A 408 -13.44 -8.61 27.04
CA ASP A 408 -13.89 -7.79 28.18
C ASP A 408 -15.26 -7.15 27.90
N LEU A 409 -15.47 -6.60 26.70
CA LEU A 409 -16.76 -6.03 26.29
C LEU A 409 -17.87 -7.10 26.17
N LEU A 410 -17.53 -8.31 25.78
CA LEU A 410 -18.47 -9.43 25.74
C LEU A 410 -18.83 -9.92 27.15
N ALA A 411 -17.92 -9.82 28.12
CA ALA A 411 -18.16 -10.20 29.51
C ALA A 411 -18.92 -9.12 30.31
N ALA A 412 -18.85 -7.85 29.88
CA ALA A 412 -19.59 -6.76 30.48
C ALA A 412 -21.12 -6.99 30.37
N LYS A 413 -21.84 -6.74 31.51
CA LYS A 413 -23.30 -6.98 31.62
C LYS A 413 -24.10 -5.79 31.10
#